data_ea0cafd95e40a1dd883f8a594548e68c
#
_entry.id   ea0cafd95e40a1dd883f8a594548e68c
#
_cell.length_a   1.000
_cell.length_b   1.000
_cell.length_c   1.000
_cell.angle_alpha   90.00
_cell.angle_beta   90.00
_cell.angle_gamma   90.00
#
_symmetry.space_group_name_H-M   'P 1'
#
loop_
_entity.id
_entity.type
_entity.pdbx_description
1 polymer ?
#
loop_
_entity_poly.entity_id
_entity_poly.type
_entity_poly.pdbx_seq_one_letter_code
_entity_poly.pdbx_strand_id
1 'polypeptide(L)'
;MDMLKDMNEALRYIEGHLDEDIDFTKVAAIAGVSEFHFRKMFSYLSGMGLSSYIRSRRLSEAAIDLQREQRVLDVAVKYGYDSADGFSRAFREWSGMSPSEVKNSDRFKAFPRLTFQLTIQGGMDMEYRIAEKDAFKLVGIKKRVPIVFEGHNPEIMKMAQSITGEQREQLQQWRNTDVQTVVNASLNFDDERLEEKGQLDHLVGSITTLEGDFEGFDIVEVPAGRWAIFSLEGPFPQKLQDTWGKIFSDWLPSSNYELVHGPEISFNGDMSDLQNVYSEIWIPVKKRQE
;
A
#
# COMPACT_ATOMS: atom_id res chain seq x y z
N MET A 1 -18.89 0.97 14.32
CA MET A 1 -18.30 -0.20 13.63
C MET A 1 -16.86 -0.29 14.10
N ASP A 2 -16.42 -1.42 14.59
CA ASP A 2 -15.05 -1.58 15.11
C ASP A 2 -14.19 -2.18 13.99
N MET A 3 -13.50 -1.33 13.26
CA MET A 3 -12.69 -1.69 12.08
C MET A 3 -11.69 -2.81 12.38
N LEU A 4 -11.02 -2.79 13.56
CA LEU A 4 -10.07 -3.85 13.90
C LEU A 4 -10.78 -5.19 14.13
N LYS A 5 -12.00 -5.16 14.69
CA LYS A 5 -12.83 -6.34 14.81
C LYS A 5 -13.20 -6.90 13.44
N ASP A 6 -13.66 -6.03 12.54
CA ASP A 6 -14.06 -6.41 11.19
C ASP A 6 -12.85 -6.93 10.37
N MET A 7 -11.67 -6.30 10.51
CA MET A 7 -10.41 -6.78 9.93
C MET A 7 -10.04 -8.18 10.46
N ASN A 8 -10.17 -8.41 11.76
CA ASN A 8 -9.89 -9.72 12.36
C ASN A 8 -10.93 -10.77 11.96
N GLU A 9 -12.18 -10.40 11.70
CA GLU A 9 -13.20 -11.29 11.15
C GLU A 9 -12.88 -11.68 9.70
N ALA A 10 -12.44 -10.74 8.90
CA ALA A 10 -11.96 -11.00 7.54
C ALA A 10 -10.73 -11.94 7.55
N LEU A 11 -9.78 -11.74 8.46
CA LEU A 11 -8.66 -12.68 8.64
C LEU A 11 -9.11 -14.07 9.06
N ARG A 12 -10.10 -14.20 9.95
CA ARG A 12 -10.65 -15.50 10.33
C ARG A 12 -11.30 -16.22 9.15
N TYR A 13 -11.96 -15.48 8.27
CA TYR A 13 -12.49 -16.04 7.03
C TYR A 13 -11.35 -16.56 6.14
N ILE A 14 -10.29 -15.78 5.90
CA ILE A 14 -9.11 -16.20 5.14
C ILE A 14 -8.49 -17.47 5.74
N GLU A 15 -8.27 -17.50 7.05
CA GLU A 15 -7.71 -18.66 7.76
C GLU A 15 -8.56 -19.93 7.65
N GLY A 16 -9.88 -19.78 7.54
CA GLY A 16 -10.80 -20.89 7.36
C GLY A 16 -10.88 -21.42 5.92
N HIS A 17 -10.24 -20.73 4.94
CA HIS A 17 -10.30 -21.06 3.51
C HIS A 17 -8.90 -21.12 2.87
N LEU A 18 -7.86 -21.46 3.66
CA LEU A 18 -6.49 -21.56 3.14
C LEU A 18 -6.30 -22.69 2.13
N ASP A 19 -7.11 -23.73 2.19
CA ASP A 19 -7.11 -24.89 1.30
C ASP A 19 -8.10 -24.77 0.12
N GLU A 20 -8.71 -23.60 -0.04
CA GLU A 20 -9.67 -23.29 -1.08
C GLU A 20 -9.28 -22.00 -1.82
N ASP A 21 -10.05 -21.64 -2.84
CA ASP A 21 -9.97 -20.32 -3.46
C ASP A 21 -10.63 -19.28 -2.54
N ILE A 22 -9.84 -18.29 -2.12
CA ILE A 22 -10.32 -17.24 -1.23
C ILE A 22 -11.11 -16.21 -2.02
N ASP A 23 -12.39 -16.05 -1.69
CA ASP A 23 -13.23 -14.99 -2.23
C ASP A 23 -12.90 -13.64 -1.58
N PHE A 24 -12.09 -12.84 -2.26
CA PHE A 24 -11.68 -11.52 -1.77
C PHE A 24 -12.82 -10.50 -1.76
N THR A 25 -13.85 -10.68 -2.57
CA THR A 25 -15.08 -9.86 -2.51
C THR A 25 -15.76 -10.06 -1.15
N LYS A 26 -15.81 -11.31 -0.69
CA LYS A 26 -16.36 -11.64 0.62
C LYS A 26 -15.47 -11.15 1.78
N VAL A 27 -14.14 -11.27 1.63
CA VAL A 27 -13.19 -10.68 2.60
C VAL A 27 -13.45 -9.19 2.78
N ALA A 28 -13.56 -8.46 1.66
CA ALA A 28 -13.84 -7.03 1.64
C ALA A 28 -15.21 -6.69 2.28
N ALA A 29 -16.24 -7.46 1.94
CA ALA A 29 -17.59 -7.29 2.51
C ALA A 29 -17.61 -7.50 4.04
N ILE A 30 -16.88 -8.52 4.55
CA ILE A 30 -16.74 -8.76 6.00
C ILE A 30 -16.04 -7.58 6.68
N ALA A 31 -15.00 -7.04 6.07
CA ALA A 31 -14.27 -5.89 6.58
C ALA A 31 -15.03 -4.56 6.41
N GLY A 32 -16.15 -4.55 5.69
CA GLY A 32 -16.95 -3.34 5.44
C GLY A 32 -16.24 -2.29 4.60
N VAL A 33 -15.31 -2.69 3.73
CA VAL A 33 -14.49 -1.81 2.87
C VAL A 33 -14.33 -2.40 1.48
N SER A 34 -13.76 -1.66 0.53
CA SER A 34 -13.36 -2.23 -0.76
C SER A 34 -12.17 -3.19 -0.59
N GLU A 35 -12.01 -4.14 -1.52
CA GLU A 35 -10.86 -5.06 -1.55
C GLU A 35 -9.53 -4.31 -1.55
N PHE A 36 -9.42 -3.27 -2.38
CA PHE A 36 -8.25 -2.39 -2.42
C PHE A 36 -7.92 -1.79 -1.04
N HIS A 37 -8.95 -1.27 -0.35
CA HIS A 37 -8.79 -0.69 0.97
C HIS A 37 -8.36 -1.75 2.01
N PHE A 38 -9.02 -2.93 2.01
CA PHE A 38 -8.66 -4.03 2.91
C PHE A 38 -7.19 -4.43 2.76
N ARG A 39 -6.76 -4.67 1.53
CA ARG A 39 -5.38 -5.09 1.22
C ARG A 39 -4.36 -4.03 1.65
N LYS A 40 -4.66 -2.76 1.37
CA LYS A 40 -3.79 -1.64 1.75
C LYS A 40 -3.65 -1.52 3.27
N MET A 41 -4.78 -1.56 3.99
CA MET A 41 -4.77 -1.55 5.45
C MET A 41 -4.03 -2.76 6.03
N PHE A 42 -4.30 -3.95 5.50
CA PHE A 42 -3.60 -5.16 5.93
C PHE A 42 -2.08 -4.99 5.81
N SER A 43 -1.61 -4.50 4.66
CA SER A 43 -0.17 -4.31 4.41
C SER A 43 0.46 -3.34 5.41
N TYR A 44 -0.18 -2.20 5.67
CA TYR A 44 0.33 -1.23 6.65
C TYR A 44 0.30 -1.74 8.10
N LEU A 45 -0.78 -2.45 8.48
CA LEU A 45 -0.91 -2.97 9.85
C LEU A 45 0.00 -4.16 10.14
N SER A 46 0.25 -5.02 9.13
CA SER A 46 1.03 -6.24 9.29
C SER A 46 2.50 -6.10 8.90
N GLY A 47 2.87 -5.03 8.16
CA GLY A 47 4.18 -4.88 7.56
C GLY A 47 4.44 -5.83 6.39
N MET A 48 3.42 -6.52 5.86
CA MET A 48 3.56 -7.45 4.73
C MET A 48 2.32 -7.46 3.84
N GLY A 49 2.48 -7.85 2.58
CA GLY A 49 1.35 -8.01 1.65
C GLY A 49 0.44 -9.18 2.03
N LEU A 50 -0.87 -9.04 1.74
CA LEU A 50 -1.87 -10.06 2.04
C LEU A 50 -1.57 -11.40 1.35
N SER A 51 -1.12 -11.38 0.10
CA SER A 51 -0.78 -12.59 -0.66
C SER A 51 0.44 -13.30 -0.07
N SER A 52 1.46 -12.55 0.38
CA SER A 52 2.61 -13.10 1.11
C SER A 52 2.20 -13.74 2.43
N TYR A 53 1.27 -13.13 3.15
CA TYR A 53 0.67 -13.70 4.35
C TYR A 53 -0.01 -15.04 4.05
N ILE A 54 -0.95 -15.06 3.09
CA ILE A 54 -1.69 -16.26 2.71
C ILE A 54 -0.75 -17.37 2.26
N ARG A 55 0.25 -17.04 1.41
CA ARG A 55 1.26 -18.01 0.98
C ARG A 55 2.03 -18.60 2.17
N SER A 56 2.49 -17.77 3.10
CA SER A 56 3.23 -18.24 4.28
C SER A 56 2.36 -19.09 5.20
N ARG A 57 1.07 -18.75 5.35
CA ARG A 57 0.11 -19.53 6.11
C ARG A 57 -0.16 -20.89 5.46
N ARG A 58 -0.42 -20.90 4.14
CA ARG A 58 -0.60 -22.15 3.35
C ARG A 58 0.60 -23.07 3.49
N LEU A 59 1.82 -22.56 3.36
CA LEU A 59 3.05 -23.35 3.52
C LEU A 59 3.23 -23.85 4.95
N SER A 60 2.82 -23.07 5.95
CA SER A 60 2.86 -23.50 7.35
C SER A 60 1.87 -24.62 7.66
N GLU A 61 0.63 -24.53 7.16
CA GLU A 61 -0.37 -25.60 7.29
C GLU A 61 0.04 -26.86 6.47
N ALA A 62 0.62 -26.65 5.28
CA ALA A 62 1.17 -27.73 4.46
C ALA A 62 2.28 -28.51 5.19
N ALA A 63 3.13 -27.83 5.98
CA ALA A 63 4.15 -28.50 6.78
C ALA A 63 3.54 -29.46 7.81
N ILE A 64 2.43 -29.07 8.43
CA ILE A 64 1.68 -29.91 9.39
C ILE A 64 1.06 -31.13 8.68
N ASP A 65 0.46 -30.94 7.50
CA ASP A 65 -0.12 -32.03 6.73
C ASP A 65 0.95 -33.02 6.23
N LEU A 66 2.13 -32.54 5.83
CA LEU A 66 3.26 -33.39 5.46
C LEU A 66 3.74 -34.25 6.63
N GLN A 67 3.75 -33.73 7.85
CA GLN A 67 4.11 -34.50 9.05
C GLN A 67 3.06 -35.59 9.38
N ARG A 68 1.81 -35.40 8.94
CA ARG A 68 0.75 -36.43 9.03
C ARG A 68 0.83 -37.49 7.93
N GLU A 69 1.98 -37.64 7.30
CA GLU A 69 2.30 -38.60 6.25
C GLU A 69 1.50 -38.46 4.94
N GLN A 70 0.87 -37.31 4.70
CA GLN A 70 0.19 -37.04 3.43
C GLN A 70 1.21 -37.04 2.26
N ARG A 71 0.74 -37.41 1.06
CA ARG A 71 1.60 -37.38 -0.13
C ARG A 71 1.85 -35.95 -0.56
N VAL A 72 3.07 -35.65 -0.98
CA VAL A 72 3.48 -34.28 -1.39
C VAL A 72 2.57 -33.70 -2.48
N LEU A 73 2.14 -34.54 -3.44
CA LEU A 73 1.23 -34.10 -4.50
C LEU A 73 -0.14 -33.69 -3.95
N ASP A 74 -0.70 -34.48 -3.02
CA ASP A 74 -2.03 -34.18 -2.45
C ASP A 74 -1.99 -32.89 -1.64
N VAL A 75 -0.92 -32.67 -0.87
CA VAL A 75 -0.69 -31.43 -0.13
C VAL A 75 -0.49 -30.26 -1.08
N ALA A 76 0.27 -30.42 -2.17
CA ALA A 76 0.47 -29.40 -3.17
C ALA A 76 -0.87 -28.91 -3.77
N VAL A 77 -1.70 -29.87 -4.23
CA VAL A 77 -3.02 -29.57 -4.80
C VAL A 77 -3.93 -28.90 -3.76
N LYS A 78 -3.96 -29.42 -2.53
CA LYS A 78 -4.76 -28.85 -1.43
C LYS A 78 -4.47 -27.36 -1.20
N TYR A 79 -3.23 -26.94 -1.32
CA TYR A 79 -2.84 -25.54 -1.07
C TYR A 79 -2.66 -24.70 -2.35
N GLY A 80 -3.28 -25.15 -3.47
CA GLY A 80 -3.41 -24.36 -4.70
C GLY A 80 -2.17 -24.36 -5.58
N TYR A 81 -1.34 -25.41 -5.54
CA TYR A 81 -0.22 -25.58 -6.46
C TYR A 81 -0.57 -26.56 -7.58
N ASP A 82 -0.27 -26.20 -8.81
CA ASP A 82 -0.55 -27.02 -10.00
C ASP A 82 0.34 -28.26 -10.09
N SER A 83 1.47 -28.30 -9.36
CA SER A 83 2.41 -29.42 -9.41
C SER A 83 3.19 -29.60 -8.10
N ALA A 84 3.59 -30.84 -7.83
CA ALA A 84 4.47 -31.18 -6.71
C ALA A 84 5.84 -30.50 -6.81
N ASP A 85 6.36 -30.26 -8.03
CA ASP A 85 7.65 -29.60 -8.24
C ASP A 85 7.58 -28.10 -7.93
N GLY A 86 6.52 -27.42 -8.38
CA GLY A 86 6.26 -26.02 -8.06
C GLY A 86 6.11 -25.80 -6.56
N PHE A 87 5.31 -26.67 -5.92
CA PHE A 87 5.17 -26.68 -4.47
C PHE A 87 6.50 -26.92 -3.75
N SER A 88 7.25 -27.94 -4.15
CA SER A 88 8.52 -28.30 -3.50
C SER A 88 9.55 -27.17 -3.57
N ARG A 89 9.57 -26.43 -4.68
CA ARG A 89 10.43 -25.27 -4.85
C ARG A 89 10.01 -24.14 -3.90
N ALA A 90 8.73 -23.77 -3.91
CA ALA A 90 8.18 -22.74 -3.03
C ALA A 90 8.34 -23.07 -1.55
N PHE A 91 8.12 -24.35 -1.20
CA PHE A 91 8.25 -24.84 0.15
C PHE A 91 9.70 -24.80 0.65
N ARG A 92 10.67 -25.20 -0.20
CA ARG A 92 12.10 -25.12 0.14
C ARG A 92 12.57 -23.67 0.25
N GLU A 93 12.16 -22.80 -0.65
CA GLU A 93 12.46 -21.38 -0.58
C GLU A 93 11.99 -20.76 0.73
N TRP A 94 10.77 -21.12 1.16
CA TRP A 94 10.17 -20.59 2.38
C TRP A 94 10.75 -21.21 3.65
N SER A 95 10.87 -22.54 3.72
CA SER A 95 11.24 -23.26 4.96
C SER A 95 12.73 -23.55 5.10
N GLY A 96 13.49 -23.53 3.99
CA GLY A 96 14.86 -24.02 3.91
C GLY A 96 14.98 -25.57 3.79
N MET A 97 13.86 -26.30 3.78
CA MET A 97 13.79 -27.76 3.73
C MET A 97 12.89 -28.24 2.60
N SER A 98 13.15 -29.41 2.07
CA SER A 98 12.21 -30.03 1.13
C SER A 98 11.00 -30.62 1.86
N PRO A 99 9.84 -30.80 1.16
CA PRO A 99 8.67 -31.45 1.74
C PRO A 99 8.95 -32.85 2.29
N SER A 100 9.86 -33.60 1.68
CA SER A 100 10.24 -34.92 2.14
C SER A 100 11.10 -34.94 3.41
N GLU A 101 11.93 -33.90 3.58
CA GLU A 101 12.76 -33.73 4.78
C GLU A 101 11.91 -33.37 6.00
N VAL A 102 10.85 -32.55 5.81
CA VAL A 102 9.93 -32.17 6.89
C VAL A 102 9.19 -33.36 7.48
N LYS A 103 8.85 -34.38 6.67
CA LYS A 103 8.20 -35.62 7.16
C LYS A 103 8.98 -36.30 8.27
N ASN A 104 10.30 -36.22 8.22
CA ASN A 104 11.21 -36.93 9.14
C ASN A 104 11.90 -35.95 10.11
N SER A 105 11.47 -34.71 10.19
CA SER A 105 12.10 -33.69 11.00
C SER A 105 11.24 -33.32 12.21
N ASP A 106 11.88 -33.23 13.37
CA ASP A 106 11.27 -32.68 14.58
C ASP A 106 11.26 -31.13 14.58
N ARG A 107 11.84 -30.50 13.56
CA ARG A 107 11.95 -29.05 13.45
C ARG A 107 11.50 -28.59 12.06
N PHE A 108 10.57 -27.67 12.03
CA PHE A 108 10.12 -27.02 10.80
C PHE A 108 9.72 -25.57 11.06
N LYS A 109 9.75 -24.77 10.00
CA LYS A 109 9.33 -23.38 10.06
C LYS A 109 7.80 -23.33 10.17
N ALA A 110 7.30 -22.48 11.06
CA ALA A 110 5.89 -22.17 11.15
C ALA A 110 5.69 -20.64 11.02
N PHE A 111 4.60 -20.27 10.40
CA PHE A 111 4.14 -18.89 10.33
C PHE A 111 2.83 -18.77 11.12
N PRO A 112 2.81 -18.07 12.27
CA PRO A 112 1.63 -17.97 13.11
C PRO A 112 0.53 -17.14 12.45
N ARG A 113 -0.71 -17.35 12.88
CA ARG A 113 -1.84 -16.53 12.49
C ARG A 113 -1.66 -15.11 13.00
N LEU A 114 -1.95 -14.14 12.17
CA LEU A 114 -1.97 -12.73 12.59
C LEU A 114 -3.30 -12.40 13.28
N THR A 115 -3.20 -11.51 14.25
CA THR A 115 -4.35 -10.87 14.91
C THR A 115 -4.00 -9.42 15.13
N PHE A 116 -4.82 -8.52 14.64
CA PHE A 116 -4.64 -7.10 14.88
C PHE A 116 -5.14 -6.73 16.28
N GLN A 117 -4.30 -6.05 17.04
CA GLN A 117 -4.63 -5.52 18.36
C GLN A 117 -4.29 -4.04 18.40
N LEU A 118 -5.18 -3.25 18.98
CA LEU A 118 -4.90 -1.84 19.22
C LEU A 118 -4.05 -1.72 20.49
N THR A 119 -2.82 -1.30 20.35
CA THR A 119 -1.98 -0.87 21.47
C THR A 119 -1.96 0.65 21.48
N ILE A 120 -2.64 1.27 22.45
CA ILE A 120 -2.62 2.72 22.62
C ILE A 120 -1.27 3.09 23.23
N GLN A 121 -0.35 3.60 22.44
CA GLN A 121 0.87 4.23 22.90
C GLN A 121 0.76 5.72 22.61
N GLY A 122 0.54 6.54 23.62
CA GLY A 122 0.54 8.00 23.62
C GLY A 122 -0.18 8.63 22.41
N GLY A 123 -1.27 9.34 22.65
CA GLY A 123 -1.95 10.06 21.55
C GLY A 123 -1.00 11.08 20.94
N MET A 124 -0.60 10.90 19.68
CA MET A 124 0.00 11.97 18.90
C MET A 124 -1.12 12.61 18.07
N ASP A 125 -1.34 13.87 18.28
CA ASP A 125 -2.30 14.63 17.48
C ASP A 125 -1.90 14.57 16.01
N MET A 126 -2.84 14.17 15.16
CA MET A 126 -2.70 14.21 13.72
C MET A 126 -3.65 15.26 13.19
N GLU A 127 -3.11 16.36 12.71
CA GLU A 127 -3.92 17.38 12.08
C GLU A 127 -4.33 16.95 10.68
N TYR A 128 -5.63 16.88 10.43
CA TYR A 128 -6.17 16.65 9.10
C TYR A 128 -7.43 17.46 8.86
N ARG A 129 -7.69 17.71 7.59
CA ARG A 129 -8.94 18.33 7.14
C ARG A 129 -9.54 17.53 5.99
N ILE A 130 -10.86 17.53 5.91
CA ILE A 130 -11.56 16.99 4.74
C ILE A 130 -11.93 18.18 3.85
N ALA A 131 -11.55 18.10 2.59
CA ALA A 131 -11.82 19.14 1.61
C ALA A 131 -12.42 18.56 0.33
N GLU A 132 -13.39 19.25 -0.23
CA GLU A 132 -13.80 19.04 -1.62
C GLU A 132 -12.85 19.84 -2.51
N LYS A 133 -12.32 19.23 -3.53
CA LYS A 133 -11.49 19.89 -4.55
C LYS A 133 -12.19 19.76 -5.89
N ASP A 134 -12.20 20.85 -6.65
CA ASP A 134 -12.60 20.85 -8.04
C ASP A 134 -11.64 20.00 -8.87
N ALA A 135 -12.04 19.66 -10.10
CA ALA A 135 -11.18 18.93 -11.01
C ALA A 135 -9.90 19.72 -11.32
N PHE A 136 -8.76 19.02 -11.37
CA PHE A 136 -7.47 19.62 -11.68
C PHE A 136 -6.62 18.64 -12.50
N LYS A 137 -5.49 19.11 -12.97
CA LYS A 137 -4.49 18.32 -13.69
C LYS A 137 -3.21 18.21 -12.88
N LEU A 138 -2.60 17.04 -12.91
CA LEU A 138 -1.21 16.85 -12.54
C LEU A 138 -0.40 16.88 -13.84
N VAL A 139 0.49 17.83 -13.96
CA VAL A 139 1.38 17.98 -15.12
C VAL A 139 2.81 17.79 -14.67
N GLY A 140 3.55 16.85 -15.27
CA GLY A 140 4.89 16.55 -14.81
C GLY A 140 5.57 15.44 -15.58
N ILE A 141 6.69 14.98 -15.05
CA ILE A 141 7.39 13.80 -15.55
C ILE A 141 6.84 12.58 -14.83
N LYS A 142 6.34 11.61 -15.56
CA LYS A 142 5.77 10.37 -15.02
C LYS A 142 6.64 9.18 -15.39
N LYS A 143 6.84 8.28 -14.47
CA LYS A 143 7.60 7.05 -14.69
C LYS A 143 6.98 5.88 -13.94
N ARG A 144 7.00 4.72 -14.57
CA ARG A 144 6.69 3.47 -13.91
C ARG A 144 7.83 3.06 -13.00
N VAL A 145 7.58 2.90 -11.70
CA VAL A 145 8.60 2.58 -10.70
C VAL A 145 8.15 1.41 -9.83
N PRO A 146 9.09 0.62 -9.28
CA PRO A 146 8.74 -0.45 -8.33
C PRO A 146 8.02 0.10 -7.09
N ILE A 147 7.11 -0.66 -6.53
CA ILE A 147 6.54 -0.38 -5.21
C ILE A 147 7.59 -0.73 -4.16
N VAL A 148 7.87 0.21 -3.26
CA VAL A 148 8.77 0.02 -2.11
C VAL A 148 7.97 0.37 -0.86
N PHE A 149 7.74 -0.61 0.02
CA PHE A 149 6.96 -0.42 1.24
C PHE A 149 7.79 0.13 2.40
N GLU A 150 9.08 -0.20 2.44
CA GLU A 150 10.01 0.26 3.49
C GLU A 150 11.14 1.08 2.90
N GLY A 151 11.42 2.23 3.53
CA GLY A 151 12.53 3.09 3.15
C GLY A 151 12.28 3.98 1.94
N HIS A 152 13.36 4.39 1.29
CA HIS A 152 13.32 5.30 0.14
C HIS A 152 13.28 4.53 -1.16
N ASN A 153 12.41 4.95 -2.08
CA ASN A 153 12.42 4.42 -3.43
C ASN A 153 13.53 5.12 -4.25
N PRO A 154 14.62 4.41 -4.59
CA PRO A 154 15.75 5.03 -5.29
C PRO A 154 15.39 5.50 -6.71
N GLU A 155 14.40 4.87 -7.36
CA GLU A 155 13.96 5.27 -8.69
C GLU A 155 13.20 6.60 -8.66
N ILE A 156 12.40 6.84 -7.62
CA ILE A 156 11.73 8.14 -7.39
C ILE A 156 12.77 9.24 -7.15
N MET A 157 13.79 8.94 -6.35
CA MET A 157 14.88 9.91 -6.11
C MET A 157 15.63 10.26 -7.39
N LYS A 158 16.01 9.27 -8.19
CA LYS A 158 16.68 9.49 -9.50
C LYS A 158 15.80 10.31 -10.44
N MET A 159 14.51 10.02 -10.47
CA MET A 159 13.54 10.73 -11.29
C MET A 159 13.44 12.22 -10.88
N ALA A 160 13.32 12.52 -9.60
CA ALA A 160 13.28 13.90 -9.11
C ALA A 160 14.57 14.67 -9.44
N GLN A 161 15.73 14.00 -9.43
CA GLN A 161 17.03 14.58 -9.81
C GLN A 161 17.18 14.78 -11.32
N SER A 162 16.50 13.98 -12.14
CA SER A 162 16.59 14.07 -13.61
C SER A 162 15.82 15.23 -14.22
N ILE A 163 14.94 15.89 -13.47
CA ILE A 163 14.17 17.06 -13.94
C ILE A 163 15.12 18.24 -14.14
N THR A 164 15.21 18.72 -15.37
CA THR A 164 16.11 19.82 -15.75
C THR A 164 15.65 21.17 -15.17
N GLY A 165 16.54 22.16 -15.16
CA GLY A 165 16.20 23.53 -14.76
C GLY A 165 15.07 24.11 -15.60
N GLU A 166 15.14 23.94 -16.91
CA GLU A 166 14.12 24.40 -17.86
C GLU A 166 12.75 23.76 -17.58
N GLN A 167 12.71 22.44 -17.36
CA GLN A 167 11.49 21.75 -17.00
C GLN A 167 10.90 22.26 -15.68
N ARG A 168 11.74 22.58 -14.70
CA ARG A 168 11.31 23.14 -13.41
C ARG A 168 10.67 24.52 -13.57
N GLU A 169 11.27 25.37 -14.41
CA GLU A 169 10.73 26.70 -14.73
C GLU A 169 9.37 26.59 -15.44
N GLN A 170 9.22 25.71 -16.42
CA GLN A 170 7.96 25.44 -17.08
C GLN A 170 6.88 24.96 -16.10
N LEU A 171 7.19 23.96 -15.27
CA LEU A 171 6.29 23.47 -14.25
C LEU A 171 5.87 24.57 -13.26
N GLN A 172 6.77 25.50 -12.92
CA GLN A 172 6.46 26.62 -12.05
C GLN A 172 5.48 27.61 -12.70
N GLN A 173 5.62 27.87 -13.99
CA GLN A 173 4.73 28.80 -14.72
C GLN A 173 3.28 28.29 -14.80
N TRP A 174 3.05 26.98 -14.75
CA TRP A 174 1.73 26.39 -14.83
C TRP A 174 1.02 26.27 -13.49
N ARG A 175 1.69 26.61 -12.38
CA ARG A 175 1.06 26.60 -11.06
C ARG A 175 0.08 27.78 -10.93
N ASN A 176 -1.19 27.47 -10.84
CA ASN A 176 -2.25 28.46 -10.72
C ASN A 176 -3.24 28.14 -9.59
N THR A 177 -2.89 27.19 -8.72
CA THR A 177 -3.68 26.79 -7.55
C THR A 177 -3.03 27.27 -6.26
N ASP A 178 -3.60 26.93 -5.11
CA ASP A 178 -3.03 27.18 -3.78
C ASP A 178 -1.71 26.41 -3.53
N VAL A 179 -1.45 25.35 -4.31
CA VAL A 179 -0.19 24.57 -4.23
C VAL A 179 0.88 25.16 -5.15
N GLN A 180 1.82 25.90 -4.58
CA GLN A 180 2.88 26.61 -5.31
C GLN A 180 4.23 25.89 -5.31
N THR A 181 4.26 24.60 -5.00
CA THR A 181 5.48 23.79 -4.93
C THR A 181 5.39 22.57 -5.85
N VAL A 182 6.50 21.85 -5.98
CA VAL A 182 6.54 20.57 -6.71
C VAL A 182 5.75 19.52 -5.92
N VAL A 183 4.90 18.80 -6.61
CA VAL A 183 4.14 17.68 -6.04
C VAL A 183 4.71 16.33 -6.49
N ASN A 184 4.58 15.36 -5.62
CA ASN A 184 4.80 13.95 -5.89
C ASN A 184 3.44 13.25 -5.88
N ALA A 185 3.11 12.54 -6.94
CA ALA A 185 1.85 11.83 -7.04
C ALA A 185 2.10 10.37 -7.42
N SER A 186 1.51 9.46 -6.66
CA SER A 186 1.55 8.01 -6.90
C SER A 186 0.18 7.51 -7.31
N LEU A 187 0.08 6.82 -8.44
CA LEU A 187 -1.17 6.36 -9.03
C LEU A 187 -0.98 5.06 -9.83
N ASN A 188 -2.06 4.50 -10.36
CA ASN A 188 -2.04 3.31 -11.21
C ASN A 188 -1.17 2.18 -10.64
N PHE A 189 -1.40 1.87 -9.39
CA PHE A 189 -0.72 0.78 -8.72
C PHE A 189 -1.13 -0.55 -9.36
N ASP A 190 -0.16 -1.43 -9.63
CA ASP A 190 -0.46 -2.78 -10.12
C ASP A 190 -1.31 -3.57 -9.13
N ASP A 191 -2.15 -4.47 -9.64
CA ASP A 191 -2.90 -5.41 -8.80
C ASP A 191 -1.95 -6.36 -8.05
N GLU A 192 -0.78 -6.67 -8.63
CA GLU A 192 0.32 -7.40 -7.98
C GLU A 192 1.00 -6.64 -6.83
N ARG A 193 0.62 -5.37 -6.60
CA ARG A 193 0.89 -4.61 -5.38
C ARG A 193 0.67 -5.44 -4.11
N LEU A 194 -0.12 -6.47 -4.23
CA LEU A 194 -0.55 -7.37 -3.17
C LEU A 194 0.51 -8.39 -2.79
N GLU A 195 1.50 -8.60 -3.66
CA GLU A 195 2.60 -9.55 -3.45
C GLU A 195 3.92 -8.87 -3.06
N GLU A 196 3.88 -7.57 -2.68
CA GLU A 196 5.06 -6.71 -2.49
C GLU A 196 5.91 -6.61 -3.76
N LYS A 197 5.33 -6.99 -4.87
CA LYS A 197 5.86 -6.91 -6.22
C LYS A 197 4.92 -6.01 -7.00
N GLY A 198 5.37 -5.49 -8.08
CA GLY A 198 4.58 -4.63 -8.92
C GLY A 198 5.12 -3.22 -8.95
N GLN A 199 4.48 -2.42 -9.73
CA GLN A 199 4.88 -1.07 -10.04
C GLN A 199 3.72 -0.11 -9.79
N LEU A 200 4.06 1.14 -9.68
CA LEU A 200 3.14 2.28 -9.67
C LEU A 200 3.61 3.33 -10.68
N ASP A 201 2.70 4.14 -11.15
CA ASP A 201 3.08 5.37 -11.84
C ASP A 201 3.41 6.43 -10.78
N HIS A 202 4.62 6.97 -10.84
CA HIS A 202 5.00 8.11 -10.02
C HIS A 202 5.20 9.33 -10.91
N LEU A 203 4.57 10.44 -10.55
CA LEU A 203 4.66 11.71 -11.25
C LEU A 203 5.27 12.76 -10.32
N VAL A 204 6.27 13.46 -10.80
CA VAL A 204 6.83 14.64 -10.16
C VAL A 204 6.50 15.85 -11.02
N GLY A 205 5.78 16.83 -10.49
CA GLY A 205 5.27 17.92 -11.31
C GLY A 205 4.55 19.01 -10.54
N SER A 206 3.50 19.52 -11.13
CA SER A 206 2.69 20.62 -10.58
C SER A 206 1.20 20.33 -10.69
N ILE A 207 0.41 20.92 -9.81
CA ILE A 207 -1.05 20.97 -9.90
C ILE A 207 -1.44 22.19 -10.70
N THR A 208 -2.36 22.03 -11.66
CA THR A 208 -2.88 23.14 -12.46
C THR A 208 -4.35 22.91 -12.84
N THR A 209 -5.06 24.00 -13.06
CA THR A 209 -6.40 24.01 -13.68
C THR A 209 -6.36 24.66 -15.07
N LEU A 210 -5.18 25.01 -15.57
CA LEU A 210 -5.05 25.59 -16.91
C LEU A 210 -5.45 24.57 -18.00
N GLU A 211 -6.08 25.10 -19.03
CA GLU A 211 -6.25 24.38 -20.26
C GLU A 211 -5.10 24.69 -21.22
N GLY A 212 -4.63 23.69 -21.96
CA GLY A 212 -3.54 23.88 -22.91
C GLY A 212 -2.78 22.61 -23.21
N ASP A 213 -1.82 22.74 -24.10
CA ASP A 213 -0.84 21.72 -24.41
C ASP A 213 0.38 21.90 -23.49
N PHE A 214 0.75 20.85 -22.79
CA PHE A 214 1.91 20.82 -21.90
C PHE A 214 3.01 19.98 -22.57
N GLU A 215 3.47 20.45 -23.72
CA GLU A 215 4.44 19.73 -24.58
C GLU A 215 5.65 19.22 -23.77
N GLY A 216 5.94 17.94 -23.92
CA GLY A 216 7.06 17.28 -23.24
C GLY A 216 6.76 16.81 -21.81
N PHE A 217 5.51 16.93 -21.33
CA PHE A 217 5.09 16.48 -20.00
C PHE A 217 3.90 15.53 -20.07
N ASP A 218 3.85 14.64 -19.09
CA ASP A 218 2.68 13.79 -18.85
C ASP A 218 1.57 14.58 -18.17
N ILE A 219 0.33 14.28 -18.54
CA ILE A 219 -0.87 14.87 -17.95
C ILE A 219 -1.69 13.77 -17.30
N VAL A 220 -2.13 14.01 -16.07
CA VAL A 220 -3.09 13.16 -15.37
C VAL A 220 -4.28 14.01 -14.95
N GLU A 221 -5.44 13.73 -15.54
CA GLU A 221 -6.70 14.36 -15.17
C GLU A 221 -7.17 13.81 -13.83
N VAL A 222 -7.45 14.70 -12.89
CA VAL A 222 -7.96 14.36 -11.57
C VAL A 222 -9.37 14.93 -11.44
N PRO A 223 -10.41 14.08 -11.34
CA PRO A 223 -11.80 14.56 -11.23
C PRO A 223 -12.02 15.27 -9.90
N ALA A 224 -13.05 16.12 -9.88
CA ALA A 224 -13.52 16.72 -8.63
C ALA A 224 -13.85 15.63 -7.60
N GLY A 225 -13.48 15.86 -6.34
CA GLY A 225 -13.68 14.85 -5.32
C GLY A 225 -13.28 15.30 -3.92
N ARG A 226 -13.49 14.39 -3.00
CA ARG A 226 -13.20 14.59 -1.58
C ARG A 226 -11.82 14.06 -1.22
N TRP A 227 -11.10 14.85 -0.45
CA TRP A 227 -9.72 14.58 -0.05
C TRP A 227 -9.57 14.65 1.48
N ALA A 228 -8.89 13.69 2.04
CA ALA A 228 -8.30 13.79 3.37
C ALA A 228 -6.91 14.42 3.21
N ILE A 229 -6.71 15.57 3.82
CA ILE A 229 -5.48 16.36 3.72
C ILE A 229 -4.85 16.41 5.10
N PHE A 230 -3.63 15.90 5.19
CA PHE A 230 -2.84 15.86 6.42
C PHE A 230 -1.71 16.86 6.32
N SER A 231 -1.70 17.81 7.23
CA SER A 231 -0.62 18.81 7.36
C SER A 231 0.33 18.37 8.45
N LEU A 232 1.62 18.48 8.20
CA LEU A 232 2.66 18.06 9.14
C LEU A 232 3.87 18.99 9.06
N GLU A 233 4.62 19.09 10.16
CA GLU A 233 5.85 19.85 10.25
C GLU A 233 6.87 19.05 11.06
N GLY A 234 8.13 19.02 10.60
CA GLY A 234 9.20 18.31 11.29
C GLY A 234 10.32 17.83 10.39
N PRO A 235 11.20 16.94 10.93
CA PRO A 235 12.37 16.44 10.22
C PRO A 235 11.99 15.70 8.94
N PHE A 236 12.54 16.14 7.81
CA PHE A 236 12.33 15.52 6.50
C PHE A 236 13.50 14.56 6.19
N PRO A 237 13.24 13.36 5.65
CA PRO A 237 11.94 12.82 5.21
C PRO A 237 11.19 12.02 6.29
N GLN A 238 11.76 11.88 7.49
CA GLN A 238 11.27 10.95 8.52
C GLN A 238 9.82 11.26 8.92
N LYS A 239 9.51 12.53 9.20
CA LYS A 239 8.17 12.93 9.60
C LYS A 239 7.11 12.62 8.55
N LEU A 240 7.46 12.82 7.26
CA LEU A 240 6.58 12.50 6.14
C LEU A 240 6.29 10.98 6.07
N GLN A 241 7.31 10.16 6.20
CA GLN A 241 7.20 8.69 6.18
C GLN A 241 6.38 8.15 7.36
N ASP A 242 6.68 8.64 8.58
CA ASP A 242 5.92 8.26 9.77
C ASP A 242 4.44 8.64 9.66
N THR A 243 4.14 9.80 9.05
CA THR A 243 2.76 10.24 8.84
C THR A 243 2.05 9.35 7.82
N TRP A 244 2.71 8.98 6.71
CA TRP A 244 2.16 8.00 5.77
C TRP A 244 1.77 6.69 6.48
N GLY A 245 2.66 6.14 7.30
CA GLY A 245 2.38 4.94 8.09
C GLY A 245 1.13 5.12 8.97
N LYS A 246 1.06 6.20 9.77
CA LYS A 246 -0.02 6.50 10.69
C LYS A 246 -1.37 6.77 10.03
N ILE A 247 -1.38 7.33 8.83
CA ILE A 247 -2.63 7.50 8.07
C ILE A 247 -3.31 6.14 7.87
N PHE A 248 -2.54 5.12 7.53
CA PHE A 248 -3.08 3.80 7.23
C PHE A 248 -3.22 2.89 8.46
N SER A 249 -2.34 3.04 9.47
CA SER A 249 -2.42 2.25 10.71
C SER A 249 -3.42 2.79 11.73
N ASP A 250 -3.54 4.11 11.84
CA ASP A 250 -4.24 4.74 12.95
C ASP A 250 -5.48 5.52 12.48
N TRP A 251 -5.30 6.44 11.52
CA TRP A 251 -6.39 7.33 11.11
C TRP A 251 -7.45 6.60 10.28
N LEU A 252 -7.07 5.92 9.22
CA LEU A 252 -8.00 5.29 8.29
C LEU A 252 -8.87 4.23 8.97
N PRO A 253 -8.32 3.35 9.85
CA PRO A 253 -9.12 2.40 10.62
C PRO A 253 -10.13 3.03 11.57
N SER A 254 -9.79 4.18 12.17
CA SER A 254 -10.64 4.89 13.14
C SER A 254 -11.57 5.91 12.50
N SER A 255 -11.40 6.21 11.20
CA SER A 255 -12.18 7.21 10.48
C SER A 255 -13.48 6.64 9.88
N ASN A 256 -14.42 7.53 9.54
CA ASN A 256 -15.62 7.21 8.76
C ASN A 256 -15.38 7.32 7.24
N TYR A 257 -14.15 7.16 6.78
CA TYR A 257 -13.78 7.30 5.38
C TYR A 257 -13.17 6.00 4.84
N GLU A 258 -13.31 5.82 3.54
CA GLU A 258 -12.63 4.78 2.78
C GLU A 258 -11.89 5.39 1.58
N LEU A 259 -10.86 4.69 1.12
CA LEU A 259 -10.06 5.13 -0.02
C LEU A 259 -10.86 5.06 -1.31
N VAL A 260 -10.60 6.02 -2.19
CA VAL A 260 -11.08 6.03 -3.58
C VAL A 260 -9.88 5.84 -4.50
N HIS A 261 -10.09 5.20 -5.65
CA HIS A 261 -9.07 5.16 -6.70
C HIS A 261 -8.73 6.58 -7.15
N GLY A 262 -7.46 6.90 -7.13
CA GLY A 262 -6.95 8.21 -7.53
C GLY A 262 -5.49 8.39 -7.10
N PRO A 263 -4.88 9.52 -7.48
CA PRO A 263 -3.51 9.82 -7.09
C PRO A 263 -3.40 10.09 -5.59
N GLU A 264 -2.38 9.53 -4.96
CA GLU A 264 -1.93 9.88 -3.63
C GLU A 264 -0.86 10.97 -3.80
N ILE A 265 -1.13 12.16 -3.29
CA ILE A 265 -0.29 13.34 -3.55
C ILE A 265 0.43 13.74 -2.27
N SER A 266 1.70 14.11 -2.38
CA SER A 266 2.44 14.78 -1.30
C SER A 266 3.29 15.90 -1.85
N PHE A 267 3.52 16.92 -1.04
CA PHE A 267 4.41 18.01 -1.37
C PHE A 267 5.02 18.63 -0.10
N ASN A 268 6.11 19.35 -0.30
CA ASN A 268 6.86 20.00 0.76
C ASN A 268 6.88 21.50 0.51
N GLY A 269 6.89 22.27 1.58
CA GLY A 269 7.15 23.71 1.56
C GLY A 269 8.64 24.02 1.38
N ASP A 270 9.11 25.02 2.11
CA ASP A 270 10.54 25.37 2.11
C ASP A 270 11.37 24.25 2.72
N MET A 271 12.37 23.79 1.98
CA MET A 271 13.30 22.75 2.40
C MET A 271 14.69 23.30 2.81
N SER A 272 14.80 24.57 3.10
CA SER A 272 16.05 25.19 3.54
C SER A 272 16.49 24.71 4.92
N ASP A 273 15.54 24.37 5.79
CA ASP A 273 15.76 23.72 7.09
C ASP A 273 15.11 22.33 7.12
N LEU A 274 15.91 21.30 6.89
CA LEU A 274 15.44 19.91 6.88
C LEU A 274 14.96 19.38 8.24
N GLN A 275 15.20 20.12 9.33
CA GLN A 275 14.68 19.74 10.65
C GLN A 275 13.24 20.20 10.87
N ASN A 276 12.76 21.15 10.07
CA ASN A 276 11.44 21.74 10.24
C ASN A 276 10.73 22.01 8.91
N VAL A 277 10.51 20.95 8.13
CA VAL A 277 9.84 21.04 6.83
C VAL A 277 8.34 20.89 7.00
N TYR A 278 7.59 21.89 6.50
CA TYR A 278 6.15 21.76 6.31
C TYR A 278 5.86 20.84 5.13
N SER A 279 4.93 19.91 5.30
CA SER A 279 4.51 19.00 4.22
C SER A 279 2.99 18.79 4.26
N GLU A 280 2.40 18.44 3.14
CA GLU A 280 1.04 17.94 3.07
C GLU A 280 0.97 16.58 2.36
N ILE A 281 0.03 15.75 2.82
CA ILE A 281 -0.35 14.49 2.18
C ILE A 281 -1.83 14.57 1.85
N TRP A 282 -2.19 14.34 0.60
CA TRP A 282 -3.56 14.34 0.11
C TRP A 282 -3.96 12.95 -0.36
N ILE A 283 -5.02 12.40 0.20
CA ILE A 283 -5.54 11.07 -0.14
C ILE A 283 -7.00 11.18 -0.56
N PRO A 284 -7.37 10.67 -1.73
CA PRO A 284 -8.75 10.69 -2.19
C PRO A 284 -9.59 9.72 -1.35
N VAL A 285 -10.71 10.23 -0.81
CA VAL A 285 -11.57 9.48 0.10
C VAL A 285 -13.05 9.68 -0.21
N LYS A 286 -13.88 8.73 0.22
CA LYS A 286 -15.34 8.90 0.31
C LYS A 286 -15.82 8.51 1.71
N LYS A 287 -16.97 9.02 2.14
CA LYS A 287 -17.61 8.53 3.36
C LYS A 287 -17.99 7.07 3.18
N ARG A 288 -17.78 6.27 4.23
CA ARG A 288 -18.39 4.95 4.32
C ARG A 288 -19.91 5.11 4.29
N GLN A 289 -20.58 4.25 3.54
CA GLN A 289 -22.04 4.16 3.62
C GLN A 289 -22.39 3.55 4.98
N GLU A 290 -23.32 4.19 5.68
CA GLU A 290 -23.91 3.64 6.90
C GLU A 290 -24.70 2.36 6.63
#